data_6f251cb99394a99185a8f25ca9f99b0a
#
_entry.id   6f251cb99394a99185a8f25ca9f99b0a
#
_cell.length_a   1.000
_cell.length_b   1.000
_cell.length_c   1.000
_cell.angle_alpha   90.00
_cell.angle_beta   90.00
_cell.angle_gamma   90.00
#
_symmetry.space_group_name_H-M   'P 1'
#
loop_
_entity.id
_entity.type
_entity.pdbx_description
1 polymer ?
#
loop_
_entity_poly.entity_id
_entity_poly.type
_entity_poly.pdbx_seq_one_letter_code
_entity_poly.pdbx_strand_id
1 'polypeptide(L)' 'MLSPLAKLGIVIANMLIVIITYYFLNNKVKEKTLMYVMATEMMAIYLAMFVFID' A
#
# COMPACT_ATOMS: atom_id res chain seq x y z
N MET A 1 20.55 -5.77 -4.88
CA MET A 1 20.25 -5.06 -3.63
C MET A 1 19.86 -3.64 -3.89
N LEU A 2 18.75 -3.24 -3.29
CA LEU A 2 18.31 -1.85 -3.39
C LEU A 2 18.96 -1.02 -2.29
N SER A 3 19.26 0.23 -2.63
CA SER A 3 19.77 1.16 -1.63
C SER A 3 18.69 1.44 -0.57
N PRO A 4 19.08 1.85 0.65
CA PRO A 4 18.08 2.22 1.67
C PRO A 4 17.16 3.33 1.21
N LEU A 5 17.68 4.24 0.39
CA LEU A 5 16.87 5.34 -0.15
C LEU A 5 15.79 4.82 -1.08
N ALA A 6 16.12 3.84 -1.94
CA ALA A 6 15.15 3.25 -2.84
C ALA A 6 14.05 2.51 -2.08
N LYS A 7 14.42 1.78 -1.04
CA LYS A 7 13.45 1.08 -0.19
C LYS A 7 12.49 2.07 0.47
N LEU A 8 13.03 3.15 0.98
CA LEU A 8 12.21 4.19 1.61
C LEU A 8 11.24 4.80 0.61
N GLY A 9 11.71 5.05 -0.62
CA GLY A 9 10.86 5.59 -1.68
C GLY A 9 9.70 4.67 -2.02
N ILE A 10 9.96 3.37 -2.09
CA ILE A 10 8.92 2.37 -2.37
C ILE A 10 7.86 2.36 -1.25
N VAL A 11 8.29 2.40 0.00
CA VAL A 11 7.38 2.41 1.14
C VAL A 11 6.50 3.67 1.11
N ILE A 12 7.13 4.82 0.88
CA ILE A 12 6.39 6.09 0.82
C ILE A 12 5.37 6.07 -0.32
N ALA A 13 5.76 5.57 -1.49
CA ALA A 13 4.86 5.48 -2.63
C ALA A 13 3.66 4.59 -2.31
N ASN A 14 3.89 3.44 -1.68
CA ASN A 14 2.81 2.54 -1.29
C ASN A 14 1.87 3.19 -0.28
N MET A 15 2.43 3.92 0.69
CA MET A 15 1.60 4.62 1.68
C MET A 15 0.73 5.68 1.03
N LEU A 16 1.28 6.41 0.06
CA LEU A 16 0.51 7.41 -0.68
C LEU A 16 -0.64 6.76 -1.45
N ILE A 17 -0.38 5.63 -2.08
CA ILE A 17 -1.42 4.89 -2.80
C ILE A 17 -2.55 4.48 -1.84
N VAL A 18 -2.20 3.99 -0.68
CA VAL A 18 -3.19 3.60 0.33
C VAL A 18 -4.04 4.79 0.77
N ILE A 19 -3.40 5.92 1.04
CA ILE A 19 -4.10 7.13 1.47
C ILE A 19 -5.04 7.62 0.36
N ILE A 20 -4.56 7.66 -0.87
CA ILE A 20 -5.37 8.10 -2.00
C ILE A 20 -6.56 7.16 -2.21
N THR A 21 -6.32 5.86 -2.13
CA THR A 21 -7.38 4.87 -2.27
C THR A 21 -8.45 5.06 -1.19
N TYR A 22 -8.03 5.25 0.04
CA TYR A 22 -8.96 5.48 1.15
C TYR A 22 -9.80 6.73 0.90
N TYR A 23 -9.15 7.81 0.51
CA TYR A 23 -9.83 9.08 0.26
C TYR A 23 -10.85 8.96 -0.86
N PHE A 24 -10.48 8.26 -1.93
CA PHE A 24 -11.35 8.11 -3.09
C PHE A 24 -12.53 7.19 -2.80
N LEU A 25 -12.29 6.08 -2.13
CA LEU A 25 -13.30 5.04 -1.96
C LEU A 25 -14.17 5.24 -0.72
N ASN A 26 -13.75 6.12 0.19
CA ASN A 26 -14.45 6.31 1.47
C ASN A 26 -15.94 6.64 1.28
N ASN A 27 -16.27 7.39 0.24
CA ASN A 27 -17.66 7.81 -0.03
C ASN A 27 -18.33 7.01 -1.13
N LYS A 28 -17.60 6.15 -1.84
CA LYS A 28 -18.11 5.45 -3.03
C LYS A 28 -18.40 3.99 -2.79
N VAL A 29 -17.78 3.38 -1.81
CA VAL A 29 -17.95 1.96 -1.54
C VAL A 29 -18.37 1.75 -0.09
N LYS A 30 -18.93 0.57 0.16
CA LYS A 30 -19.32 0.18 1.51
C LYS A 30 -18.09 -0.02 2.37
N GLU A 31 -18.28 0.13 3.68
CA GLU A 31 -17.21 -0.05 4.64
C GLU A 31 -16.51 -1.40 4.49
N LYS A 32 -17.29 -2.45 4.26
CA LYS A 32 -16.74 -3.80 4.07
C LYS A 32 -15.80 -3.86 2.87
N THR A 33 -16.23 -3.29 1.74
CA THR A 33 -15.42 -3.27 0.53
C THR A 33 -14.14 -2.46 0.75
N LEU A 34 -14.26 -1.34 1.45
CA LEU A 34 -13.11 -0.51 1.77
C LEU A 34 -12.08 -1.30 2.60
N MET A 35 -12.56 -2.04 3.59
CA MET A 35 -11.68 -2.88 4.41
C MET A 35 -10.95 -3.93 3.58
N TYR A 36 -11.65 -4.57 2.64
CA TYR A 36 -11.03 -5.55 1.75
C TYR A 36 -9.95 -4.93 0.89
N VAL A 37 -10.23 -3.77 0.31
CA VAL A 37 -9.26 -3.07 -0.54
C VAL A 37 -8.03 -2.68 0.28
N MET A 38 -8.23 -2.14 1.46
CA MET A 38 -7.13 -1.75 2.34
C MET A 38 -6.28 -2.95 2.74
N ALA A 39 -6.93 -4.07 3.08
CA ALA A 39 -6.21 -5.29 3.44
C ALA A 39 -5.39 -5.81 2.27
N THR A 40 -5.94 -5.78 1.06
CA THR A 40 -5.23 -6.21 -0.15
C THR A 40 -4.01 -5.34 -0.39
N GLU A 41 -4.14 -4.02 -0.24
CA GLU A 41 -3.01 -3.11 -0.41
C GLU A 41 -1.93 -3.34 0.65
N MET A 42 -2.33 -3.58 1.88
CA MET A 42 -1.38 -3.90 2.95
C MET A 42 -0.61 -5.17 2.65
N MET A 43 -1.30 -6.20 2.14
CA MET A 43 -0.65 -7.44 1.74
C MET A 43 0.32 -7.20 0.59
N ALA A 44 -0.06 -6.39 -0.37
CA ALA A 44 0.82 -6.05 -1.50
C ALA A 44 2.09 -5.36 -1.02
N ILE A 45 1.96 -4.43 -0.07
CA ILE A 45 3.10 -3.75 0.51
C ILE A 45 4.01 -4.75 1.22
N TYR A 46 3.41 -5.68 1.97
CA TYR A 46 4.15 -6.70 2.69
C TYR A 46 4.94 -7.58 1.73
N LEU A 47 4.29 -8.02 0.65
CA LEU A 47 4.94 -8.85 -0.36
C LEU A 47 6.06 -8.09 -1.07
N ALA A 48 5.81 -6.82 -1.39
CA ALA A 48 6.81 -5.99 -2.04
C ALA A 48 8.04 -5.85 -1.15
N MET A 49 7.85 -5.60 0.13
CA MET A 49 8.96 -5.51 1.06
C MET A 49 9.72 -6.82 1.17
N PHE A 50 8.99 -7.94 1.19
CA PHE A 50 9.61 -9.25 1.27
C PHE A 50 10.48 -9.54 0.06
N VAL A 51 10.00 -9.17 -1.13
CA VAL A 51 10.75 -9.40 -2.37
C VAL A 51 11.93 -8.46 -2.48
N PHE A 52 11.78 -7.20 -2.09
CA PHE A 52 12.81 -6.19 -2.28
C PHE A 52 13.85 -6.13 -1.16
N ILE A 53 13.56 -6.75 -0.02
CA ILE A 53 14.51 -6.78 1.09
C ILE A 53 15.71 -7.67 0.76
N ASP A 54 15.48 -8.67 -0.03
CA ASP A 54 16.56 -9.51 -0.51
C ASP A 54 17.11 -8.96 -1.81
#